data_37644e0aee24c10da0827b0c723766ff
#
_entry.id   37644e0aee24c10da0827b0c723766ff
#
_cell.length_a   1.000
_cell.length_b   1.000
_cell.length_c   1.000
_cell.angle_alpha   90.00
_cell.angle_beta   90.00
_cell.angle_gamma   90.00
#
_symmetry.space_group_name_H-M   'P 1'
#
loop_
_entity.id
_entity.type
_entity.pdbx_description
1 polymer ?
#
loop_
_entity_poly.entity_id
_entity_poly.type
_entity_poly.pdbx_seq_one_letter_code
_entity_poly.pdbx_strand_id
1 'polypeptide(L)'
;GDSGYMLIFQCDNALAYREKAEKLNIRSIWKSDLDNGVSATHFHPKDINGVIMSIDSMNDESWEEKYSYWQWAGNNWLNEEKNNAFSIIGVTMKCNNSKSLSEKWSLFLDLPLVLEGNISKLKAKDFEINFIEDTNIEFNYMAELDVKVNDQDYRDSMDIQENGVSVCGVKINLT
;
A
#
# COMPACT_ATOMS: atom_id res chain seq x y z
N GLY A 1 20.03 -0.99 -0.90
CA GLY A 1 19.56 -2.35 -1.11
C GLY A 1 18.23 -2.33 -1.83
N ASP A 2 17.79 -3.47 -2.29
CA ASP A 2 16.50 -3.62 -2.95
C ASP A 2 15.39 -3.66 -1.91
N SER A 3 14.26 -3.01 -2.19
CA SER A 3 13.08 -2.98 -1.33
C SER A 3 11.88 -2.47 -2.11
N GLY A 4 10.68 -2.60 -1.55
CA GLY A 4 9.52 -1.94 -2.11
C GLY A 4 9.66 -0.42 -1.98
N TYR A 5 9.38 0.31 -3.05
CA TYR A 5 9.63 1.75 -3.10
C TYR A 5 8.37 2.61 -3.11
N MET A 6 7.22 2.05 -3.45
CA MET A 6 5.98 2.79 -3.61
C MET A 6 4.76 1.99 -3.15
N LEU A 7 3.84 2.68 -2.48
CA LEU A 7 2.50 2.21 -2.18
C LEU A 7 1.48 3.14 -2.83
N ILE A 8 0.49 2.57 -3.50
CA ILE A 8 -0.58 3.31 -4.17
C ILE A 8 -1.90 2.95 -3.51
N PHE A 9 -2.62 3.95 -3.03
CA PHE A 9 -3.93 3.81 -2.44
C PHE A 9 -4.96 4.55 -3.29
N GLN A 10 -6.09 3.93 -3.53
CA GLN A 10 -7.24 4.57 -4.14
C GLN A 10 -8.21 5.04 -3.05
N CYS A 11 -8.82 6.20 -3.24
CA CYS A 11 -9.79 6.79 -2.33
C CYS A 11 -10.87 7.54 -3.12
N ASP A 12 -11.86 8.04 -2.41
CA ASP A 12 -12.92 8.87 -2.97
C ASP A 12 -12.44 10.27 -3.42
N ASN A 13 -11.50 10.87 -2.68
CA ASN A 13 -11.06 12.25 -2.90
C ASN A 13 -9.57 12.46 -2.58
N ALA A 14 -8.71 12.27 -3.58
CA ALA A 14 -7.27 12.49 -3.43
C ALA A 14 -6.89 13.95 -3.13
N LEU A 15 -7.73 14.93 -3.51
CA LEU A 15 -7.45 16.34 -3.25
C LEU A 15 -7.50 16.69 -1.77
N ALA A 16 -8.39 16.04 -1.00
CA ALA A 16 -8.46 16.21 0.45
C ALA A 16 -7.16 15.79 1.15
N TYR A 17 -6.46 14.80 0.61
CA TYR A 17 -5.16 14.38 1.13
C TYR A 17 -4.04 15.38 0.85
N ARG A 18 -4.14 16.23 -0.18
CA ARG A 18 -3.18 17.32 -0.41
C ARG A 18 -3.27 18.36 0.70
N GLU A 19 -4.49 18.77 1.05
CA GLU A 19 -4.71 19.72 2.15
C GLU A 19 -4.22 19.15 3.49
N LYS A 20 -4.47 17.87 3.70
CA LYS A 20 -4.01 17.17 4.91
C LYS A 20 -2.49 17.06 4.96
N ALA A 21 -1.86 16.75 3.83
CA ALA A 21 -0.40 16.71 3.70
C ALA A 21 0.25 18.05 4.03
N GLU A 22 -0.32 19.17 3.55
CA GLU A 22 0.15 20.52 3.88
C GLU A 22 0.10 20.78 5.39
N LYS A 23 -1.00 20.43 6.06
CA LYS A 23 -1.16 20.55 7.52
C LYS A 23 -0.15 19.71 8.31
N LEU A 24 0.25 18.57 7.76
CA LEU A 24 1.21 17.63 8.36
C LEU A 24 2.66 17.85 7.89
N ASN A 25 2.93 18.91 7.11
CA ASN A 25 4.21 19.18 6.49
C ASN A 25 4.77 18.02 5.66
N ILE A 26 3.88 17.32 4.94
CA ILE A 26 4.21 16.26 3.99
C ILE A 26 4.24 16.87 2.59
N ARG A 27 5.38 16.83 1.92
CA ARG A 27 5.56 17.40 0.58
C ARG A 27 4.91 16.54 -0.48
N SER A 28 4.14 17.15 -1.37
CA SER A 28 3.77 16.55 -2.65
C SER A 28 4.91 16.71 -3.64
N ILE A 29 5.36 15.61 -4.27
CA ILE A 29 6.46 15.61 -5.25
C ILE A 29 5.99 15.47 -6.68
N TRP A 30 4.77 14.98 -6.88
CA TRP A 30 4.14 14.89 -8.17
C TRP A 30 2.62 14.97 -8.01
N LYS A 31 1.96 15.60 -8.98
CA LYS A 31 0.51 15.76 -9.02
C LYS A 31 0.02 15.56 -10.44
N SER A 32 -1.11 14.92 -10.61
CA SER A 32 -1.82 14.82 -11.87
C SER A 32 -3.31 15.06 -11.62
N ASP A 33 -3.87 16.00 -12.33
CA ASP A 33 -5.30 16.30 -12.31
C ASP A 33 -5.78 16.29 -13.74
N LEU A 34 -6.73 15.44 -14.06
CA LEU A 34 -7.27 15.27 -15.39
C LEU A 34 -8.64 15.94 -15.49
N ASP A 35 -9.01 16.37 -16.70
CA ASP A 35 -10.29 17.06 -16.96
C ASP A 35 -11.53 16.19 -16.64
N ASN A 36 -11.35 14.85 -16.59
CA ASN A 36 -12.41 13.92 -16.22
C ASN A 36 -12.58 13.73 -14.71
N GLY A 37 -11.89 14.53 -13.88
CA GLY A 37 -12.00 14.47 -12.41
C GLY A 37 -11.09 13.46 -11.73
N VAL A 38 -10.25 12.75 -12.50
CA VAL A 38 -9.23 11.85 -11.94
C VAL A 38 -8.08 12.65 -11.36
N SER A 39 -7.66 12.33 -10.15
CA SER A 39 -6.54 12.98 -9.48
C SER A 39 -5.60 11.98 -8.83
N ALA A 40 -4.30 12.26 -8.87
CA ALA A 40 -3.28 11.51 -8.15
C ALA A 40 -2.23 12.43 -7.54
N THR A 41 -1.64 12.00 -6.45
CA THR A 41 -0.57 12.73 -5.78
C THR A 41 0.44 11.78 -5.18
N HIS A 42 1.71 11.97 -5.55
CA HIS A 42 2.82 11.27 -4.89
C HIS A 42 3.38 12.14 -3.75
N PHE A 43 3.51 11.54 -2.60
CA PHE A 43 4.06 12.18 -1.40
C PHE A 43 5.51 11.74 -1.17
N HIS A 44 6.31 12.68 -0.66
CA HIS A 44 7.74 12.53 -0.56
C HIS A 44 8.14 11.41 0.43
N PRO A 45 9.00 10.44 0.04
CA PRO A 45 9.35 9.29 0.86
C PRO A 45 10.08 9.66 2.16
N LYS A 46 10.80 10.78 2.23
CA LYS A 46 11.40 11.26 3.49
C LYS A 46 10.35 11.78 4.47
N ASP A 47 9.23 12.30 3.96
CA ASP A 47 8.19 12.85 4.82
C ASP A 47 7.19 11.76 5.22
N ILE A 48 6.87 10.82 4.33
CA ILE A 48 6.13 9.59 4.63
C ILE A 48 6.99 8.63 5.46
N ASN A 49 8.31 8.69 5.29
CA ASN A 49 9.33 7.95 6.01
C ASN A 49 9.34 6.44 5.70
N GLY A 50 9.70 6.11 4.46
CA GLY A 50 9.96 4.73 4.05
C GLY A 50 9.64 4.40 2.60
N VAL A 51 8.60 4.98 2.02
CA VAL A 51 8.16 4.73 0.65
C VAL A 51 7.66 6.01 -0.01
N ILE A 52 7.57 6.05 -1.32
CA ILE A 52 6.69 6.99 -2.01
C ILE A 52 5.26 6.52 -1.76
N MET A 53 4.40 7.39 -1.27
CA MET A 53 2.99 7.09 -1.13
C MET A 53 2.22 7.84 -2.21
N SER A 54 1.43 7.13 -3.01
CA SER A 54 0.47 7.71 -3.93
C SER A 54 -0.94 7.60 -3.38
N ILE A 55 -1.68 8.68 -3.45
CA ILE A 55 -3.11 8.70 -3.17
C ILE A 55 -3.80 9.13 -4.45
N ASP A 56 -4.65 8.25 -4.96
CA ASP A 56 -5.31 8.39 -6.24
C ASP A 56 -6.83 8.38 -6.04
N SER A 57 -7.55 9.23 -6.76
CA SER A 57 -9.01 9.16 -6.85
C SER A 57 -9.44 9.13 -8.31
N MET A 58 -10.35 8.20 -8.60
CA MET A 58 -11.03 8.11 -9.87
C MET A 58 -12.39 8.78 -9.73
N ASN A 59 -12.86 9.40 -10.78
CA ASN A 59 -14.21 9.93 -10.80
C ASN A 59 -15.21 8.79 -11.02
N ASP A 60 -15.23 7.85 -10.07
CA ASP A 60 -15.99 6.62 -10.11
C ASP A 60 -16.42 6.26 -8.68
N GLU A 61 -17.74 6.09 -8.48
CA GLU A 61 -18.31 5.74 -7.17
C GLU A 61 -17.95 4.33 -6.71
N SER A 62 -17.45 3.48 -7.60
CA SER A 62 -17.02 2.09 -7.31
C SER A 62 -15.58 1.98 -6.75
N TRP A 63 -14.95 3.05 -6.34
CA TRP A 63 -13.56 3.05 -5.90
C TRP A 63 -13.23 2.06 -4.76
N GLU A 64 -14.21 1.70 -3.94
CA GLU A 64 -14.06 0.67 -2.89
C GLU A 64 -14.18 -0.77 -3.41
N GLU A 65 -14.61 -0.96 -4.64
CA GLU A 65 -14.81 -2.29 -5.20
C GLU A 65 -13.48 -2.91 -5.63
N LYS A 66 -13.41 -4.23 -5.50
CA LYS A 66 -12.25 -5.03 -5.88
C LYS A 66 -12.01 -4.88 -7.35
N TYR A 67 -11.94 -4.41 -8.19
CA TYR A 67 -11.74 -4.19 -9.62
C TYR A 67 -12.29 -2.84 -10.08
N SER A 68 -12.27 -1.88 -9.18
CA SER A 68 -12.60 -0.51 -9.54
C SER A 68 -11.65 0.03 -10.63
N TYR A 69 -12.17 0.92 -11.43
CA TYR A 69 -11.38 1.55 -12.48
C TYR A 69 -10.15 2.27 -11.91
N TRP A 70 -9.00 2.08 -12.56
CA TRP A 70 -7.78 2.82 -12.26
C TRP A 70 -7.15 3.34 -13.56
N GLN A 71 -7.17 4.64 -13.75
CA GLN A 71 -6.80 5.34 -14.97
C GLN A 71 -5.42 4.91 -15.53
N TRP A 72 -4.44 4.75 -14.66
CA TRP A 72 -3.05 4.46 -15.08
C TRP A 72 -2.80 2.99 -15.40
N ALA A 73 -3.73 2.10 -15.09
CA ALA A 73 -3.66 0.71 -15.54
C ALA A 73 -4.07 0.55 -17.01
N GLY A 74 -4.70 1.57 -17.60
CA GLY A 74 -5.21 1.55 -18.95
C GLY A 74 -6.63 0.95 -19.04
N ASN A 75 -7.26 1.12 -20.20
CA ASN A 75 -8.67 0.78 -20.37
C ASN A 75 -8.96 -0.73 -20.39
N ASN A 76 -7.96 -1.55 -20.60
CA ASN A 76 -8.12 -2.98 -20.84
C ASN A 76 -7.53 -3.86 -19.72
N TRP A 77 -7.07 -3.30 -18.62
CA TRP A 77 -6.37 -4.06 -17.58
C TRP A 77 -7.25 -5.19 -16.99
N LEU A 78 -8.56 -4.98 -16.87
CA LEU A 78 -9.49 -6.02 -16.41
C LEU A 78 -9.58 -7.22 -17.37
N ASN A 79 -9.35 -7.01 -18.67
CA ASN A 79 -9.34 -8.09 -19.65
C ASN A 79 -8.07 -8.94 -19.58
N GLU A 80 -7.01 -8.38 -19.00
CA GLU A 80 -5.72 -9.06 -18.79
C GLU A 80 -5.70 -9.88 -17.50
N GLU A 81 -6.68 -9.67 -16.61
CA GLU A 81 -6.83 -10.45 -15.40
C GLU A 81 -7.30 -11.85 -15.71
N LYS A 82 -6.38 -12.79 -15.71
CA LYS A 82 -6.68 -14.16 -16.17
C LYS A 82 -7.40 -15.03 -15.16
N ASN A 83 -7.33 -14.78 -13.85
CA ASN A 83 -7.77 -15.79 -12.90
C ASN A 83 -8.37 -15.31 -11.58
N ASN A 84 -8.50 -14.04 -11.27
CA ASN A 84 -8.91 -13.64 -9.91
C ASN A 84 -8.10 -14.34 -8.78
N ALA A 85 -6.92 -14.88 -9.13
CA ALA A 85 -6.22 -15.82 -8.29
C ALA A 85 -5.60 -15.15 -7.07
N PHE A 86 -5.31 -13.86 -7.17
CA PHE A 86 -4.54 -13.14 -6.15
C PHE A 86 -5.26 -11.89 -5.64
N SER A 87 -5.09 -11.62 -4.35
CA SER A 87 -5.50 -10.36 -3.74
C SER A 87 -4.39 -9.89 -2.82
N ILE A 88 -3.96 -8.64 -2.95
CA ILE A 88 -3.06 -8.01 -1.98
C ILE A 88 -3.90 -7.71 -0.74
N ILE A 89 -3.53 -8.27 0.39
CA ILE A 89 -4.25 -8.14 1.66
C ILE A 89 -3.44 -7.43 2.74
N GLY A 90 -2.17 -7.16 2.50
CA GLY A 90 -1.34 -6.44 3.47
C GLY A 90 0.04 -6.11 2.97
N VAL A 91 0.69 -5.24 3.73
CA VAL A 91 2.09 -4.87 3.55
C VAL A 91 2.76 -4.75 4.90
N THR A 92 4.04 -5.10 4.97
CA THR A 92 4.85 -4.94 6.17
C THR A 92 5.97 -3.95 5.93
N MET A 93 5.99 -2.91 6.77
CA MET A 93 7.06 -1.93 6.86
C MET A 93 8.05 -2.34 7.97
N LYS A 94 9.33 -2.43 7.66
CA LYS A 94 10.39 -2.41 8.69
C LYS A 94 10.79 -0.99 8.99
N CYS A 95 10.86 -0.65 10.26
CA CYS A 95 11.11 0.72 10.70
C CYS A 95 11.85 0.78 12.03
N ASN A 96 12.64 1.83 12.22
CA ASN A 96 13.41 2.04 13.46
C ASN A 96 12.54 2.47 14.65
N ASN A 97 11.32 2.94 14.40
CA ASN A 97 10.33 3.25 15.43
C ASN A 97 8.94 2.99 14.88
N SER A 98 8.42 1.81 15.18
CA SER A 98 7.13 1.32 14.67
C SER A 98 5.97 2.18 15.14
N LYS A 99 6.00 2.60 16.41
CA LYS A 99 4.96 3.44 16.99
C LYS A 99 4.87 4.80 16.30
N SER A 100 6.00 5.50 16.21
CA SER A 100 6.03 6.84 15.61
C SER A 100 5.60 6.83 14.14
N LEU A 101 6.04 5.83 13.37
CA LEU A 101 5.68 5.72 11.97
C LEU A 101 4.21 5.37 11.78
N SER A 102 3.69 4.42 12.54
CA SER A 102 2.29 4.00 12.46
C SER A 102 1.32 5.09 12.91
N GLU A 103 1.65 5.85 13.96
CA GLU A 103 0.86 7.01 14.39
C GLU A 103 0.80 8.08 13.29
N LYS A 104 1.93 8.37 12.64
CA LYS A 104 1.98 9.30 11.51
C LYS A 104 1.11 8.85 10.34
N TRP A 105 1.22 7.58 9.95
CA TRP A 105 0.43 7.04 8.84
C TRP A 105 -1.05 6.92 9.20
N SER A 106 -1.38 6.55 10.44
CA SER A 106 -2.76 6.55 10.94
C SER A 106 -3.39 7.93 10.80
N LEU A 107 -2.68 8.96 11.24
CA LEU A 107 -3.15 10.34 11.12
C LEU A 107 -3.29 10.77 9.66
N PHE A 108 -2.35 10.40 8.78
CA PHE A 108 -2.39 10.80 7.38
C PHE A 108 -3.46 10.04 6.59
N LEU A 109 -3.60 8.74 6.78
CA LEU A 109 -4.53 7.88 6.03
C LEU A 109 -5.93 7.80 6.63
N ASP A 110 -6.18 8.35 7.82
CA ASP A 110 -7.41 8.18 8.61
C ASP A 110 -7.76 6.72 8.91
N LEU A 111 -6.73 5.90 9.08
CA LEU A 111 -6.91 4.48 9.39
C LEU A 111 -6.74 4.21 10.90
N PRO A 112 -7.57 3.35 11.49
CA PRO A 112 -7.47 2.99 12.89
C PRO A 112 -6.14 2.29 13.18
N LEU A 113 -5.47 2.73 14.24
CA LEU A 113 -4.22 2.14 14.74
C LEU A 113 -4.53 1.11 15.82
N VAL A 114 -3.97 -0.08 15.66
CA VAL A 114 -4.00 -1.16 16.65
C VAL A 114 -2.57 -1.49 17.07
N LEU A 115 -2.34 -1.59 18.38
CA LEU A 115 -1.03 -1.95 18.94
C LEU A 115 -1.10 -3.38 19.49
N GLU A 116 -0.26 -4.27 18.96
CA GLU A 116 -0.19 -5.68 19.34
C GLU A 116 1.26 -6.06 19.70
N GLY A 117 1.65 -5.88 20.95
CA GLY A 117 3.02 -6.13 21.40
C GLY A 117 4.02 -5.19 20.70
N ASN A 118 4.95 -5.77 19.93
CA ASN A 118 5.98 -5.04 19.18
C ASN A 118 5.55 -4.69 17.74
N ILE A 119 4.31 -4.97 17.38
CA ILE A 119 3.76 -4.73 16.05
C ILE A 119 2.68 -3.67 16.19
N SER A 120 2.77 -2.64 15.36
CA SER A 120 1.70 -1.67 15.16
C SER A 120 1.02 -1.97 13.84
N LYS A 121 -0.31 -1.86 13.78
CA LYS A 121 -1.09 -2.17 12.59
C LYS A 121 -2.06 -1.05 12.26
N LEU A 122 -2.18 -0.69 10.99
CA LEU A 122 -3.30 0.08 10.47
C LEU A 122 -4.25 -0.85 9.73
N LYS A 123 -5.53 -0.75 10.03
CA LYS A 123 -6.56 -1.61 9.43
C LYS A 123 -7.45 -0.82 8.49
N ALA A 124 -7.48 -1.22 7.22
CA ALA A 124 -8.52 -0.86 6.28
C ALA A 124 -9.54 -2.01 6.17
N LYS A 125 -10.54 -1.89 5.32
CA LYS A 125 -11.61 -2.89 5.17
C LYS A 125 -11.07 -4.30 4.83
N ASP A 126 -10.20 -4.39 3.83
CA ASP A 126 -9.68 -5.67 3.30
C ASP A 126 -8.15 -5.69 3.20
N PHE A 127 -7.48 -4.78 3.92
CA PHE A 127 -6.04 -4.57 3.81
C PHE A 127 -5.45 -4.14 5.16
N GLU A 128 -4.28 -4.64 5.50
CA GLU A 128 -3.54 -4.26 6.72
C GLU A 128 -2.15 -3.70 6.37
N ILE A 129 -1.73 -2.69 7.11
CA ILE A 129 -0.34 -2.20 7.09
C ILE A 129 0.31 -2.53 8.42
N ASN A 130 1.28 -3.41 8.40
CA ASN A 130 2.03 -3.83 9.58
C ASN A 130 3.32 -3.01 9.69
N PHE A 131 3.66 -2.59 10.91
CA PHE A 131 4.91 -1.90 11.21
C PHE A 131 5.69 -2.73 12.23
N ILE A 132 6.84 -3.23 11.82
CA ILE A 132 7.72 -4.04 12.67
C ILE A 132 8.97 -3.22 12.97
N GLU A 133 9.26 -3.08 14.28
CA GLU A 133 10.44 -2.38 14.71
C GLU A 133 11.71 -3.21 14.47
N ASP A 134 12.69 -2.59 13.83
CA ASP A 134 14.03 -3.13 13.63
C ASP A 134 15.04 -1.99 13.81
N THR A 135 15.68 -1.94 14.97
CA THR A 135 16.62 -0.88 15.33
C THR A 135 17.97 -0.98 14.62
N ASN A 136 18.21 -2.05 13.85
CA ASN A 136 19.45 -2.26 13.10
C ASN A 136 19.41 -1.70 11.69
N ILE A 137 18.27 -1.17 11.23
CA ILE A 137 18.12 -0.61 9.89
C ILE A 137 18.47 0.88 9.88
N GLU A 138 19.08 1.33 8.81
CA GLU A 138 19.38 2.76 8.60
C GLU A 138 18.16 3.53 8.12
N PHE A 139 17.32 2.93 7.27
CA PHE A 139 16.13 3.52 6.66
C PHE A 139 14.95 2.61 6.81
N ASN A 140 13.77 3.19 7.02
CA ASN A 140 12.51 2.45 6.96
C ASN A 140 12.23 2.04 5.51
N TYR A 141 11.64 0.87 5.32
CA TYR A 141 11.34 0.35 3.99
C TYR A 141 10.19 -0.66 4.00
N MET A 142 9.57 -0.87 2.86
CA MET A 142 8.60 -1.93 2.64
C MET A 142 9.35 -3.26 2.47
N ALA A 143 9.16 -4.16 3.43
CA ALA A 143 9.86 -5.42 3.50
C ALA A 143 9.06 -6.60 2.96
N GLU A 144 7.74 -6.60 3.17
CA GLU A 144 6.91 -7.73 2.82
C GLU A 144 5.58 -7.27 2.20
N LEU A 145 5.04 -8.14 1.34
CA LEU A 145 3.72 -8.02 0.73
C LEU A 145 2.93 -9.29 1.04
N ASP A 146 1.75 -9.14 1.62
CA ASP A 146 0.86 -10.26 1.91
C ASP A 146 -0.14 -10.41 0.79
N VAL A 147 -0.16 -11.59 0.18
CA VAL A 147 -0.98 -11.92 -0.98
C VAL A 147 -1.82 -13.15 -0.67
N LYS A 148 -3.12 -12.98 -0.71
CA LYS A 148 -4.06 -14.10 -0.62
C LYS A 148 -4.19 -14.77 -1.99
N VAL A 149 -4.02 -16.08 -2.01
CA VAL A 149 -4.34 -16.90 -3.18
C VAL A 149 -5.80 -17.33 -3.06
N ASN A 150 -6.66 -16.84 -3.94
CA ASN A 150 -8.11 -17.07 -3.86
C ASN A 150 -8.53 -18.46 -4.37
N ASP A 151 -7.69 -19.09 -5.18
CA ASP A 151 -7.90 -20.41 -5.75
C ASP A 151 -6.97 -21.42 -5.04
N GLN A 152 -7.55 -22.33 -4.26
CA GLN A 152 -6.80 -23.32 -3.48
C GLN A 152 -6.11 -24.35 -4.37
N ASP A 153 -6.77 -24.81 -5.45
CA ASP A 153 -6.18 -25.78 -6.36
C ASP A 153 -4.99 -25.18 -7.09
N TYR A 154 -5.08 -23.89 -7.44
CA TYR A 154 -3.97 -23.15 -8.01
C TYR A 154 -2.83 -22.98 -7.01
N ARG A 155 -3.13 -22.65 -5.74
CA ARG A 155 -2.14 -22.55 -4.66
C ARG A 155 -1.41 -23.88 -4.46
N ASP A 156 -2.14 -24.98 -4.41
CA ASP A 156 -1.58 -26.32 -4.21
C ASP A 156 -0.74 -26.78 -5.41
N SER A 157 -1.00 -26.24 -6.60
CA SER A 157 -0.19 -26.47 -7.81
C SER A 157 1.12 -25.68 -7.83
N MET A 158 1.24 -24.63 -7.00
CA MET A 158 2.48 -23.88 -6.85
C MET A 158 3.44 -24.70 -6.00
N ASP A 159 4.58 -25.13 -6.54
CA ASP A 159 5.63 -25.81 -5.80
C ASP A 159 6.41 -24.80 -4.93
N ILE A 160 5.71 -24.19 -3.97
CA ILE A 160 6.25 -23.21 -3.04
C ILE A 160 6.51 -23.95 -1.71
N GLN A 161 7.76 -24.27 -1.45
CA GLN A 161 8.17 -25.01 -0.24
C GLN A 161 8.04 -24.17 1.05
N GLU A 162 8.04 -22.85 0.94
CA GLU A 162 7.78 -21.89 2.03
C GLU A 162 6.62 -20.99 1.61
N ASN A 163 5.87 -20.47 2.58
CA ASN A 163 4.70 -19.62 2.32
C ASN A 163 5.04 -18.26 1.67
N GLY A 164 6.03 -18.22 0.77
CA GLY A 164 6.42 -16.99 0.10
C GLY A 164 7.66 -17.09 -0.77
N VAL A 165 7.87 -16.05 -1.54
CA VAL A 165 9.05 -15.85 -2.40
C VAL A 165 9.66 -14.47 -2.13
N SER A 166 10.95 -14.32 -2.38
CA SER A 166 11.63 -13.02 -2.28
C SER A 166 11.93 -12.49 -3.68
N VAL A 167 11.45 -11.29 -3.98
CA VAL A 167 11.64 -10.62 -5.27
C VAL A 167 12.13 -9.19 -5.00
N CYS A 168 13.27 -8.82 -5.55
CA CYS A 168 13.82 -7.46 -5.45
C CYS A 168 13.80 -6.90 -4.02
N GLY A 169 14.19 -7.70 -3.02
CA GLY A 169 14.27 -7.29 -1.62
C GLY A 169 12.91 -7.21 -0.88
N VAL A 170 11.83 -7.61 -1.53
CA VAL A 170 10.49 -7.74 -0.91
C VAL A 170 10.15 -9.21 -0.76
N LYS A 171 9.75 -9.63 0.44
CA LYS A 171 9.19 -10.95 0.66
C LYS A 171 7.69 -10.93 0.33
N ILE A 172 7.27 -11.77 -0.60
CA ILE A 172 5.86 -11.95 -0.93
C ILE A 172 5.36 -13.17 -0.14
N ASN A 173 4.52 -12.96 0.85
CA ASN A 173 3.89 -14.02 1.62
C ASN A 173 2.61 -14.47 0.91
N LEU A 174 2.46 -15.77 0.67
CA LEU A 174 1.28 -16.35 0.03
C LEU A 174 0.43 -17.07 1.09
N THR A 175 -0.83 -16.67 1.24
CA THR A 175 -1.78 -17.22 2.23
C THR A 175 -3.02 -17.79 1.55
#